data_3bd7793bbde3571d8d35b97295f354fc
#
_entry.id   3bd7793bbde3571d8d35b97295f354fc
#
_cell.length_a   1.000
_cell.length_b   1.000
_cell.length_c   1.000
_cell.angle_alpha   90.00
_cell.angle_beta   90.00
_cell.angle_gamma   90.00
#
_symmetry.space_group_name_H-M   'P 1'
#
loop_
_entity.id
_entity.type
_entity.pdbx_description
1 polymer ?
#
loop_
_entity_poly.entity_id
_entity_poly.type
_entity_poly.pdbx_seq_one_letter_code
_entity_poly.pdbx_strand_id
1 'polypeptide(L)'
;MEYLLKMLFFANIASNLKVESMHFAHRNCEYILGVIYLLCFPVWLWADNKVNTYHFKSISTSVNFPTNEVRKLFQDSQGYIWISTYNGLLRYDGYSIVVYKPDGVNHGRSIDSFVNMVAEDKENNLWIGTHNGLYVLHKETDEIEKIISPLLQVSNVESILYASNGDLWVGSNKGL
;
A
#
# COMPACT_ATOMS: atom_id res chain seq x y z
N MET A 1 18.85 22.01 3.77
CA MET A 1 19.48 23.18 4.41
C MET A 1 21.01 23.02 4.59
N GLU A 2 21.48 21.84 4.93
CA GLU A 2 22.92 21.56 5.14
C GLU A 2 23.78 21.68 3.87
N TYR A 3 23.24 21.34 2.69
CA TYR A 3 23.96 21.46 1.41
C TYR A 3 24.22 22.91 0.98
N LEU A 4 23.27 23.81 1.27
CA LEU A 4 23.43 25.23 0.96
C LEU A 4 24.52 25.86 1.82
N LEU A 5 24.64 25.46 3.09
CA LEU A 5 25.68 25.95 4.00
C LEU A 5 27.09 25.49 3.55
N LYS A 6 27.20 24.25 3.09
CA LYS A 6 28.47 23.71 2.55
C LYS A 6 28.88 24.42 1.25
N MET A 7 27.91 24.66 0.34
CA MET A 7 28.22 25.45 -0.87
C MET A 7 28.64 26.88 -0.58
N LEU A 8 28.03 27.56 0.38
CA LEU A 8 28.41 28.91 0.79
C LEU A 8 29.79 28.96 1.47
N PHE A 9 30.11 27.91 2.23
CA PHE A 9 31.44 27.80 2.86
C PHE A 9 32.56 27.65 1.82
N PHE A 10 32.35 26.81 0.79
CA PHE A 10 33.34 26.66 -0.31
C PHE A 10 33.43 27.90 -1.20
N ALA A 11 32.32 28.60 -1.45
CA ALA A 11 32.31 29.86 -2.19
C ALA A 11 33.07 30.96 -1.44
N ASN A 12 33.02 31.00 -0.11
CA ASN A 12 33.74 31.96 0.73
C ASN A 12 35.23 31.66 0.81
N ILE A 13 35.65 30.41 0.77
CA ILE A 13 37.05 30.00 0.68
C ILE A 13 37.66 30.42 -0.68
N ALA A 14 36.90 30.23 -1.76
CA ALA A 14 37.33 30.62 -3.11
C ALA A 14 37.47 32.14 -3.27
N SER A 15 36.63 32.95 -2.60
CA SER A 15 36.70 34.42 -2.65
C SER A 15 37.82 35.02 -1.81
N ASN A 16 38.32 34.31 -0.79
CA ASN A 16 39.44 34.77 0.07
C ASN A 16 40.82 34.39 -0.45
N LEU A 17 40.92 33.55 -1.48
CA LEU A 17 42.14 33.30 -2.22
C LEU A 17 42.38 34.44 -3.24
N LYS A 18 42.69 35.65 -2.75
CA LYS A 18 43.11 36.77 -3.56
C LYS A 18 44.47 36.44 -4.15
N VAL A 19 44.49 36.05 -5.41
CA VAL A 19 45.70 35.74 -6.15
C VAL A 19 46.43 37.04 -6.42
N GLU A 20 47.43 37.35 -5.61
CA GLU A 20 48.47 38.29 -5.98
C GLU A 20 49.37 37.64 -7.02
N SER A 21 49.50 38.28 -8.15
CA SER A 21 50.38 38.01 -9.28
C SER A 21 49.84 37.18 -10.43
N MET A 22 49.41 37.90 -11.43
CA MET A 22 48.87 37.40 -12.70
C MET A 22 49.92 36.72 -13.62
N HIS A 23 51.17 36.66 -13.25
CA HIS A 23 52.26 36.05 -14.06
C HIS A 23 52.60 34.60 -13.71
N PHE A 24 52.10 34.11 -12.58
CA PHE A 24 52.29 32.70 -12.18
C PHE A 24 51.09 31.80 -12.60
N ALA A 25 50.01 32.39 -13.07
CA ALA A 25 48.71 31.75 -13.24
C ALA A 25 48.61 30.78 -14.41
N HIS A 26 49.37 30.98 -15.49
CA HIS A 26 49.19 30.17 -16.71
C HIS A 26 49.77 28.76 -16.62
N ARG A 27 50.76 28.51 -15.76
CA ARG A 27 51.41 27.20 -15.62
C ARG A 27 50.82 26.35 -14.47
N ASN A 28 50.10 26.98 -13.55
CA ASN A 28 49.54 26.32 -12.38
C ASN A 28 47.99 26.15 -12.47
N CYS A 29 47.37 26.67 -13.50
CA CYS A 29 45.90 26.55 -13.67
C CYS A 29 45.47 25.09 -13.83
N GLU A 30 46.23 24.27 -14.53
CA GLU A 30 45.95 22.84 -14.68
C GLU A 30 46.12 22.08 -13.36
N TYR A 31 47.09 22.45 -12.52
CA TYR A 31 47.25 21.84 -11.21
C TYR A 31 46.15 22.25 -10.24
N ILE A 32 45.69 23.50 -10.27
CA ILE A 32 44.60 24.00 -9.43
C ILE A 32 43.28 23.33 -9.82
N LEU A 33 42.99 23.21 -11.12
CA LEU A 33 41.83 22.48 -11.62
C LEU A 33 41.88 20.99 -11.28
N GLY A 34 43.07 20.37 -11.36
CA GLY A 34 43.27 18.98 -10.94
C GLY A 34 43.03 18.74 -9.45
N VAL A 35 43.53 19.67 -8.60
CA VAL A 35 43.31 19.61 -7.14
C VAL A 35 41.83 19.83 -6.79
N ILE A 36 41.15 20.77 -7.46
CA ILE A 36 39.72 20.99 -7.28
C ILE A 36 38.92 19.74 -7.72
N TYR A 37 39.31 19.12 -8.84
CA TYR A 37 38.67 17.88 -9.31
C TYR A 37 38.90 16.73 -8.32
N LEU A 38 40.12 16.58 -7.77
CA LEU A 38 40.46 15.59 -6.76
C LEU A 38 39.73 15.81 -5.42
N LEU A 39 39.49 17.06 -5.03
CA LEU A 39 38.77 17.42 -3.81
C LEU A 39 37.23 17.31 -3.99
N CYS A 40 36.72 17.52 -5.19
CA CYS A 40 35.30 17.38 -5.47
C CYS A 40 34.87 15.94 -5.79
N PHE A 41 35.80 15.09 -6.26
CA PHE A 41 35.53 13.70 -6.63
C PHE A 41 34.95 12.84 -5.49
N PRO A 42 35.45 12.92 -4.24
CA PRO A 42 34.87 12.13 -3.15
C PRO A 42 33.45 12.56 -2.74
N VAL A 43 33.03 13.79 -3.05
CA VAL A 43 31.68 14.26 -2.72
C VAL A 43 30.63 13.62 -3.61
N TRP A 44 30.97 13.20 -4.82
CA TRP A 44 30.08 12.49 -5.75
C TRP A 44 29.93 10.99 -5.44
N LEU A 45 30.85 10.42 -4.67
CA LEU A 45 30.81 9.00 -4.26
C LEU A 45 29.94 8.75 -3.03
N TRP A 46 29.47 9.80 -2.34
CA TRP A 46 28.49 9.70 -1.26
C TRP A 46 27.08 9.91 -1.81
N ALA A 47 26.74 9.21 -2.87
CA ALA A 47 25.37 8.97 -3.21
C ALA A 47 24.79 8.10 -2.08
N ASP A 48 23.97 8.72 -1.26
CA ASP A 48 23.23 8.09 -0.18
C ASP A 48 22.31 7.04 -0.83
N ASN A 49 22.82 5.83 -1.01
CA ASN A 49 22.02 4.68 -1.36
C ASN A 49 21.13 4.39 -0.14
N LYS A 50 19.97 5.08 -0.05
CA LYS A 50 18.91 4.69 0.84
C LYS A 50 18.47 3.29 0.41
N VAL A 51 19.11 2.29 0.97
CA VAL A 51 18.62 0.93 0.91
C VAL A 51 17.33 0.92 1.73
N ASN A 52 16.18 0.92 1.03
CA ASN A 52 14.90 0.75 1.69
C ASN A 52 14.88 -0.66 2.29
N THR A 53 15.14 -0.74 3.58
CA THR A 53 15.04 -2.00 4.31
C THR A 53 13.57 -2.30 4.56
N TYR A 54 13.04 -3.29 3.84
CA TYR A 54 11.67 -3.78 4.05
C TYR A 54 11.68 -4.83 5.16
N HIS A 55 10.84 -4.62 6.18
CA HIS A 55 10.62 -5.59 7.24
C HIS A 55 9.36 -6.38 6.94
N PHE A 56 9.50 -7.69 6.75
CA PHE A 56 8.38 -8.60 6.53
C PHE A 56 8.04 -9.30 7.85
N LYS A 57 6.73 -9.30 8.20
CA LYS A 57 6.20 -10.04 9.34
C LYS A 57 5.17 -11.04 8.83
N SER A 58 5.33 -12.32 9.18
CA SER A 58 4.31 -13.33 8.91
C SER A 58 3.21 -13.24 9.95
N ILE A 59 1.96 -13.12 9.51
CA ILE A 59 0.77 -13.09 10.38
C ILE A 59 0.32 -14.51 10.72
N SER A 60 0.52 -15.48 9.81
CA SER A 60 -0.02 -16.84 9.91
C SER A 60 0.42 -17.62 11.16
N THR A 61 1.61 -17.34 11.69
CA THR A 61 2.16 -18.04 12.85
C THR A 61 1.73 -17.46 14.20
N SER A 62 1.26 -16.22 14.20
CA SER A 62 0.95 -15.50 15.45
C SER A 62 -0.53 -15.52 15.84
N VAL A 63 -1.45 -15.83 14.92
CA VAL A 63 -2.90 -15.63 15.11
C VAL A 63 -3.78 -16.78 14.61
N ASN A 64 -3.30 -18.03 14.56
CA ASN A 64 -4.06 -19.21 14.11
C ASN A 64 -4.82 -18.94 12.79
N PHE A 65 -4.09 -18.53 11.75
CA PHE A 65 -4.65 -18.22 10.46
C PHE A 65 -5.37 -19.46 9.90
N PRO A 66 -6.68 -19.38 9.60
CA PRO A 66 -7.48 -20.56 9.31
C PRO A 66 -7.23 -21.19 7.94
N THR A 67 -6.47 -20.51 7.08
CA THR A 67 -6.15 -20.97 5.72
C THR A 67 -4.85 -20.36 5.24
N ASN A 68 -4.14 -21.05 4.37
CA ASN A 68 -2.93 -20.54 3.72
C ASN A 68 -3.20 -19.91 2.34
N GLU A 69 -4.47 -19.90 1.89
CA GLU A 69 -4.86 -19.43 0.57
C GLU A 69 -5.54 -18.06 0.66
N VAL A 70 -4.73 -17.02 0.50
CA VAL A 70 -5.19 -15.62 0.44
C VAL A 70 -5.43 -15.23 -1.02
N ARG A 71 -6.61 -14.67 -1.33
CA ARG A 71 -6.96 -14.21 -2.67
C ARG A 71 -6.77 -12.72 -2.86
N LYS A 72 -7.32 -11.93 -1.94
CA LYS A 72 -7.27 -10.46 -1.98
C LYS A 72 -7.06 -9.90 -0.59
N LEU A 73 -6.45 -8.73 -0.55
CA LEU A 73 -6.33 -7.89 0.63
C LEU A 73 -7.00 -6.55 0.34
N PHE A 74 -7.72 -6.06 1.32
CA PHE A 74 -8.36 -4.76 1.28
C PHE A 74 -8.22 -4.08 2.63
N GLN A 75 -7.82 -2.82 2.67
CA GLN A 75 -7.80 -2.02 3.90
C GLN A 75 -8.99 -1.08 3.87
N ASP A 76 -9.82 -1.14 4.90
CA ASP A 76 -10.97 -0.24 5.03
C ASP A 76 -10.57 1.13 5.61
N SER A 77 -11.54 2.05 5.64
CA SER A 77 -11.37 3.40 6.15
C SER A 77 -11.05 3.46 7.66
N GLN A 78 -11.34 2.41 8.41
CA GLN A 78 -11.05 2.28 9.84
C GLN A 78 -9.66 1.67 10.10
N GLY A 79 -8.97 1.22 9.03
CA GLY A 79 -7.63 0.63 9.10
C GLY A 79 -7.61 -0.88 9.29
N TYR A 80 -8.75 -1.57 9.36
CA TYR A 80 -8.80 -3.02 9.36
C TYR A 80 -8.34 -3.59 8.03
N ILE A 81 -7.62 -4.71 8.08
CA ILE A 81 -7.24 -5.46 6.88
C ILE A 81 -8.22 -6.60 6.69
N TRP A 82 -8.94 -6.56 5.60
CA TRP A 82 -9.85 -7.61 5.14
C TRP A 82 -9.13 -8.55 4.21
N ILE A 83 -9.25 -9.84 4.47
CA ILE A 83 -8.50 -10.89 3.79
C ILE A 83 -9.51 -11.86 3.19
N SER A 84 -9.64 -11.83 1.87
CA SER A 84 -10.49 -12.74 1.12
C SER A 84 -9.82 -14.09 0.96
N THR A 85 -10.54 -15.16 1.26
CA THR A 85 -10.03 -16.53 1.19
C THR A 85 -11.04 -17.48 0.54
N TYR A 86 -10.61 -18.72 0.28
CA TYR A 86 -11.51 -19.80 -0.15
C TYR A 86 -12.45 -20.26 0.96
N ASN A 87 -12.16 -19.96 2.23
CA ASN A 87 -12.92 -20.42 3.40
C ASN A 87 -13.65 -19.28 4.12
N GLY A 88 -13.97 -18.19 3.42
CA GLY A 88 -14.66 -17.04 3.96
C GLY A 88 -13.83 -15.78 3.96
N LEU A 89 -14.25 -14.81 4.75
CA LEU A 89 -13.64 -13.49 4.91
C LEU A 89 -13.03 -13.38 6.30
N LEU A 90 -11.84 -12.79 6.38
CA LEU A 90 -11.13 -12.54 7.64
C LEU A 90 -10.96 -11.04 7.83
N ARG A 91 -11.14 -10.55 9.05
CA ARG A 91 -10.80 -9.19 9.46
C ARG A 91 -9.65 -9.22 10.45
N TYR A 92 -8.59 -8.53 10.13
CA TYR A 92 -7.40 -8.38 10.98
C TYR A 92 -7.27 -6.95 11.50
N ASP A 93 -7.14 -6.80 12.80
CA ASP A 93 -7.04 -5.51 13.51
C ASP A 93 -5.60 -5.14 13.95
N GLY A 94 -4.61 -5.92 13.52
CA GLY A 94 -3.21 -5.79 13.95
C GLY A 94 -2.80 -6.79 15.04
N TYR A 95 -3.77 -7.37 15.77
CA TYR A 95 -3.54 -8.29 16.90
C TYR A 95 -4.30 -9.60 16.75
N SER A 96 -5.55 -9.56 16.34
CA SER A 96 -6.47 -10.68 16.27
C SER A 96 -7.13 -10.81 14.91
N ILE A 97 -7.67 -12.00 14.62
CA ILE A 97 -8.43 -12.27 13.42
C ILE A 97 -9.86 -12.64 13.80
N VAL A 98 -10.83 -11.93 13.22
CA VAL A 98 -12.24 -12.31 13.21
C VAL A 98 -12.54 -13.05 11.91
N VAL A 99 -13.22 -14.18 12.00
CA VAL A 99 -13.50 -15.05 10.85
C VAL A 99 -15.00 -15.02 10.55
N TYR A 100 -15.36 -14.71 9.31
CA TYR A 100 -16.71 -14.77 8.76
C TYR A 100 -16.80 -16.00 7.86
N LYS A 101 -17.55 -17.04 8.31
CA LYS A 101 -17.68 -18.34 7.64
C LYS A 101 -19.11 -18.67 7.31
N PRO A 102 -19.33 -19.68 6.42
CA PRO A 102 -20.68 -20.19 6.12
C PRO A 102 -21.35 -20.95 7.26
N ASP A 103 -20.66 -21.22 8.36
CA ASP A 103 -21.16 -22.06 9.45
C ASP A 103 -22.32 -21.36 10.14
N GLY A 104 -23.52 -21.89 9.98
CA GLY A 104 -24.80 -21.40 10.51
C GLY A 104 -24.92 -21.25 12.05
N VAL A 105 -23.80 -21.10 12.76
CA VAL A 105 -23.72 -20.94 14.22
C VAL A 105 -23.51 -19.48 14.64
N ASN A 106 -23.02 -18.62 13.75
CA ASN A 106 -22.78 -17.22 14.08
C ASN A 106 -23.93 -16.35 13.55
N HIS A 107 -24.87 -16.05 14.42
CA HIS A 107 -26.00 -15.14 14.23
C HIS A 107 -25.65 -13.95 13.30
N GLY A 108 -26.17 -13.96 12.07
CA GLY A 108 -26.01 -12.85 11.12
C GLY A 108 -24.67 -12.72 10.39
N ARG A 109 -23.68 -13.56 10.70
CA ARG A 109 -22.32 -13.49 10.09
C ARG A 109 -22.05 -14.58 9.05
N SER A 110 -23.10 -15.17 8.50
CA SER A 110 -22.94 -16.25 7.52
C SER A 110 -22.65 -15.67 6.14
N ILE A 111 -21.50 -16.04 5.59
CA ILE A 111 -21.12 -15.73 4.21
C ILE A 111 -20.75 -17.02 3.51
N ASP A 112 -21.08 -17.15 2.23
CA ASP A 112 -20.61 -18.27 1.43
C ASP A 112 -19.08 -18.37 1.43
N SER A 113 -18.55 -19.58 1.31
CA SER A 113 -17.16 -19.82 1.02
C SER A 113 -16.75 -19.14 -0.29
N PHE A 114 -15.47 -18.99 -0.57
CA PHE A 114 -14.94 -18.37 -1.78
C PHE A 114 -15.26 -16.88 -1.91
N VAL A 115 -14.67 -16.08 -1.05
CA VAL A 115 -14.70 -14.62 -1.20
C VAL A 115 -13.68 -14.21 -2.25
N ASN A 116 -14.15 -13.54 -3.30
CA ASN A 116 -13.33 -13.09 -4.41
C ASN A 116 -12.83 -11.66 -4.24
N MET A 117 -13.71 -10.77 -3.80
CA MET A 117 -13.48 -9.34 -3.78
C MET A 117 -14.24 -8.66 -2.66
N VAL A 118 -13.69 -7.54 -2.20
CA VAL A 118 -14.31 -6.68 -1.17
C VAL A 118 -14.14 -5.23 -1.58
N ALA A 119 -15.16 -4.41 -1.35
CA ALA A 119 -15.14 -2.96 -1.53
C ALA A 119 -15.93 -2.27 -0.41
N GLU A 120 -15.54 -1.07 -0.02
CA GLU A 120 -16.23 -0.26 0.99
C GLU A 120 -17.03 0.85 0.34
N ASP A 121 -18.23 1.12 0.85
CA ASP A 121 -19.06 2.26 0.43
C ASP A 121 -18.86 3.49 1.33
N LYS A 122 -19.56 4.58 1.03
CA LYS A 122 -19.50 5.84 1.79
C LYS A 122 -20.14 5.76 3.16
N GLU A 123 -21.06 4.81 3.34
CA GLU A 123 -21.73 4.51 4.59
C GLU A 123 -20.95 3.54 5.48
N ASN A 124 -19.71 3.21 5.08
CA ASN A 124 -18.82 2.24 5.72
C ASN A 124 -19.33 0.79 5.69
N ASN A 125 -20.28 0.44 4.85
CA ASN A 125 -20.63 -0.96 4.63
C ASN A 125 -19.59 -1.61 3.72
N LEU A 126 -19.42 -2.92 3.89
CA LEU A 126 -18.47 -3.70 3.11
C LEU A 126 -19.23 -4.59 2.12
N TRP A 127 -19.08 -4.33 0.84
CA TRP A 127 -19.60 -5.13 -0.24
C TRP A 127 -18.69 -6.30 -0.53
N ILE A 128 -19.24 -7.51 -0.55
CA ILE A 128 -18.47 -8.75 -0.58
C ILE A 128 -18.94 -9.59 -1.77
N GLY A 129 -18.08 -9.76 -2.74
CA GLY A 129 -18.28 -10.62 -3.89
C GLY A 129 -17.81 -12.03 -3.62
N THR A 130 -18.72 -13.00 -3.83
CA THR A 130 -18.43 -14.40 -3.62
C THR A 130 -18.71 -15.23 -4.87
N HIS A 131 -18.34 -16.50 -4.82
CA HIS A 131 -18.70 -17.46 -5.88
C HIS A 131 -20.22 -17.63 -6.03
N ASN A 132 -21.00 -17.39 -4.97
CA ASN A 132 -22.47 -17.60 -4.95
C ASN A 132 -23.27 -16.30 -4.83
N GLY A 133 -22.70 -15.16 -5.21
CA GLY A 133 -23.41 -13.89 -5.25
C GLY A 133 -22.74 -12.76 -4.49
N LEU A 134 -23.53 -11.71 -4.27
CA LEU A 134 -23.13 -10.48 -3.61
C LEU A 134 -23.72 -10.43 -2.20
N TYR A 135 -22.89 -9.97 -1.26
CA TYR A 135 -23.28 -9.75 0.13
C TYR A 135 -22.89 -8.34 0.55
N VAL A 136 -23.55 -7.82 1.56
CA VAL A 136 -23.17 -6.60 2.27
C VAL A 136 -22.99 -6.91 3.75
N LEU A 137 -21.88 -6.46 4.33
CA LEU A 137 -21.63 -6.47 5.76
C LEU A 137 -21.87 -5.05 6.29
N HIS A 138 -22.83 -4.89 7.16
CA HIS A 138 -23.07 -3.67 7.92
C HIS A 138 -22.12 -3.65 9.10
N LYS A 139 -21.04 -2.85 9.02
CA LYS A 139 -19.97 -2.86 10.04
C LYS A 139 -20.43 -2.37 11.41
N GLU A 140 -21.48 -1.57 11.49
CA GLU A 140 -22.04 -1.07 12.75
C GLU A 140 -22.75 -2.16 13.55
N THR A 141 -23.52 -3.02 12.87
CA THR A 141 -24.26 -4.13 13.50
C THR A 141 -23.53 -5.45 13.43
N ASP A 142 -22.48 -5.53 12.61
CA ASP A 142 -21.72 -6.74 12.29
C ASP A 142 -22.59 -7.84 11.68
N GLU A 143 -23.64 -7.43 10.93
CA GLU A 143 -24.58 -8.31 10.24
C GLU A 143 -24.25 -8.38 8.76
N ILE A 144 -24.40 -9.59 8.19
CA ILE A 144 -24.19 -9.85 6.77
C ILE A 144 -25.54 -10.17 6.13
N GLU A 145 -25.85 -9.47 5.05
CA GLU A 145 -27.03 -9.68 4.24
C GLU A 145 -26.65 -10.14 2.83
N LYS A 146 -27.36 -11.15 2.30
CA LYS A 146 -27.23 -11.56 0.91
C LYS A 146 -28.12 -10.69 0.03
N ILE A 147 -27.54 -10.08 -1.00
CA ILE A 147 -28.30 -9.27 -1.95
C ILE A 147 -29.02 -10.19 -2.94
N ILE A 148 -30.33 -10.16 -2.86
CA ILE A 148 -31.23 -10.91 -3.76
C ILE A 148 -31.84 -9.91 -4.73
N SER A 149 -31.45 -9.98 -6.00
CA SER A 149 -32.03 -9.16 -7.05
C SER A 149 -32.27 -9.99 -8.31
N PRO A 150 -33.42 -9.81 -8.97
CA PRO A 150 -33.66 -10.46 -10.26
C PRO A 150 -32.66 -10.09 -11.35
N LEU A 151 -32.04 -8.91 -11.24
CA LEU A 151 -30.98 -8.42 -12.14
C LEU A 151 -29.63 -9.06 -11.82
N LEU A 152 -29.42 -9.43 -10.55
CA LEU A 152 -28.24 -10.12 -10.06
C LEU A 152 -28.50 -11.64 -9.99
N GLN A 153 -28.91 -12.27 -11.07
CA GLN A 153 -28.87 -13.74 -11.18
C GLN A 153 -27.41 -14.22 -11.22
N VAL A 154 -26.62 -13.69 -10.30
CA VAL A 154 -25.17 -13.79 -10.30
C VAL A 154 -24.77 -15.01 -9.49
N SER A 155 -24.13 -15.92 -10.15
CA SER A 155 -23.54 -17.07 -9.49
C SER A 155 -22.13 -16.77 -8.98
N ASN A 156 -21.34 -15.97 -9.70
CA ASN A 156 -19.94 -15.69 -9.34
C ASN A 156 -19.64 -14.20 -9.55
N VAL A 157 -19.41 -13.48 -8.46
CA VAL A 157 -18.95 -12.08 -8.47
C VAL A 157 -17.43 -12.06 -8.46
N GLU A 158 -16.82 -11.54 -9.52
CA GLU A 158 -15.37 -11.53 -9.70
C GLU A 158 -14.73 -10.18 -9.34
N SER A 159 -15.50 -9.11 -9.52
CA SER A 159 -15.02 -7.75 -9.24
C SER A 159 -16.13 -6.85 -8.72
N ILE A 160 -15.75 -5.93 -7.83
CA ILE A 160 -16.62 -4.90 -7.28
C ILE A 160 -15.87 -3.59 -7.30
N LEU A 161 -16.54 -2.52 -7.70
CA LEU A 161 -16.06 -1.17 -7.61
C LEU A 161 -17.17 -0.25 -7.09
N TYR A 162 -16.93 0.41 -5.97
CA TYR A 162 -17.77 1.49 -5.50
C TYR A 162 -17.23 2.82 -6.07
N ALA A 163 -18.02 3.44 -6.93
CA ALA A 163 -17.63 4.65 -7.63
C ALA A 163 -17.89 5.91 -6.78
N SER A 164 -17.17 7.00 -7.06
CA SER A 164 -17.29 8.26 -6.32
C SER A 164 -18.67 8.92 -6.41
N ASN A 165 -19.45 8.61 -7.46
CA ASN A 165 -20.84 9.06 -7.64
C ASN A 165 -21.86 8.26 -6.83
N GLY A 166 -21.46 7.20 -6.14
CA GLY A 166 -22.30 6.33 -5.33
C GLY A 166 -22.78 5.07 -6.04
N ASP A 167 -22.41 4.84 -7.30
CA ASP A 167 -22.76 3.63 -8.02
C ASP A 167 -21.88 2.45 -7.58
N LEU A 168 -22.51 1.28 -7.44
CA LEU A 168 -21.82 0.02 -7.23
C LEU A 168 -21.75 -0.76 -8.55
N TRP A 169 -20.55 -0.95 -9.07
CA TRP A 169 -20.29 -1.75 -10.25
C TRP A 169 -19.94 -3.17 -9.85
N VAL A 170 -20.65 -4.14 -10.40
CA VAL A 170 -20.48 -5.55 -10.04
C VAL A 170 -20.21 -6.37 -11.30
N GLY A 171 -18.97 -6.80 -11.44
CA GLY A 171 -18.53 -7.67 -12.52
C GLY A 171 -18.72 -9.15 -12.14
N SER A 172 -19.35 -9.91 -13.03
CA SER A 172 -19.61 -11.30 -12.81
C SER A 172 -19.27 -12.15 -14.04
N ASN A 173 -19.32 -13.47 -13.88
CA ASN A 173 -19.18 -14.41 -15.00
C ASN A 173 -20.31 -14.31 -16.05
N LYS A 174 -21.33 -13.49 -15.81
CA LYS A 174 -22.44 -13.22 -16.75
C LYS A 174 -22.45 -11.81 -17.32
N GLY A 175 -21.47 -11.00 -16.98
CA GLY A 175 -21.31 -9.63 -17.43
C GLY A 175 -21.24 -8.62 -16.27
N LEU A 176 -21.44 -7.34 -16.61
CA LEU A 176 -21.36 -6.20 -15.71
C LEU A 176 -22.77 -5.70 -15.41
#